data_5595df01608a2d5399d88016c6949c66
#
_entry.id   5595df01608a2d5399d88016c6949c66
#
_cell.length_a   1.000
_cell.length_b   1.000
_cell.length_c   1.000
_cell.angle_alpha   90.00
_cell.angle_beta   90.00
_cell.angle_gamma   90.00
#
_symmetry.space_group_name_H-M   'P 1'
#
loop_
_entity.id
_entity.type
_entity.pdbx_description
1 polymer ?
#
loop_
_entity_poly.entity_id
_entity_poly.type
_entity_poly.pdbx_seq_one_letter_code
_entity_poly.pdbx_strand_id
1 'polypeptide(L)'
;MTDLFEEELAAERRRRAQSLGEDQIRAHMRDVDYSIREYPIEVLVPMYLDGAEEGTNEIFIPDYQRSFVWGLKQQSRFIESAMIGLPIPYLFVADVGNENEELSGRLEIVDGTQRIRTLAAYLTGQLRLEQLTKLTELNGTVIDDLLPSRYRRFRRTTIRLIELTERADEEMRRDMFDRINSGGEPLNPMEVRRGVLKGEFLGFVAGLAADQRLREIAPLSAASVKRRDYDELVVRFFAYTERYNEFERSVIDFIDEYISSKSEFDAGRDGPPMAAEWYRMLDFVETNFQYGFKKALRNTRIPRVRFEAISVGVALALRAQPDLQVDPARVAEWAYGPEFTKLVTSDGANSRPRIAARIEFVRNQLLKSL
;
A
#
# COMPACT_ATOMS: atom_id res chain seq x y z
N MET A 1 58.81 -18.43 -8.25
CA MET A 1 58.28 -19.36 -7.24
C MET A 1 57.08 -18.79 -6.49
N THR A 2 57.01 -17.47 -6.22
CA THR A 2 55.90 -16.80 -5.52
C THR A 2 54.63 -16.77 -6.38
N ASP A 3 54.77 -16.58 -7.68
CA ASP A 3 53.63 -16.43 -8.63
C ASP A 3 52.83 -17.74 -8.82
N LEU A 4 53.50 -18.87 -8.92
CA LEU A 4 52.85 -20.19 -9.02
C LEU A 4 52.05 -20.58 -7.76
N PHE A 5 52.53 -20.19 -6.59
CA PHE A 5 51.86 -20.44 -5.33
C PHE A 5 50.62 -19.58 -5.15
N GLU A 6 50.67 -18.33 -5.62
CA GLU A 6 49.49 -17.44 -5.60
C GLU A 6 48.44 -17.90 -6.61
N GLU A 7 48.81 -18.41 -7.77
CA GLU A 7 47.89 -19.01 -8.77
C GLU A 7 47.22 -20.28 -8.25
N GLU A 8 47.97 -21.19 -7.58
CA GLU A 8 47.38 -22.38 -6.94
C GLU A 8 46.41 -22.02 -5.83
N LEU A 9 46.75 -21.06 -4.97
CA LEU A 9 45.87 -20.60 -3.90
C LEU A 9 44.59 -19.94 -4.45
N ALA A 10 44.71 -19.19 -5.52
CA ALA A 10 43.57 -18.59 -6.20
C ALA A 10 42.65 -19.63 -6.86
N ALA A 11 43.27 -20.68 -7.45
CA ALA A 11 42.52 -21.80 -8.05
C ALA A 11 41.76 -22.61 -6.97
N GLU A 12 42.38 -22.84 -5.81
CA GLU A 12 41.76 -23.56 -4.71
C GLU A 12 40.59 -22.74 -4.09
N ARG A 13 40.77 -21.45 -3.93
CA ARG A 13 39.67 -20.52 -3.48
C ARG A 13 38.52 -20.55 -4.46
N ARG A 14 38.77 -20.53 -5.78
CA ARG A 14 37.70 -20.59 -6.79
C ARG A 14 36.94 -21.92 -6.73
N ARG A 15 37.65 -23.05 -6.61
CA ARG A 15 37.02 -24.40 -6.50
C ARG A 15 36.13 -24.49 -5.27
N ARG A 16 36.62 -23.97 -4.11
CA ARG A 16 35.85 -23.93 -2.87
C ARG A 16 34.60 -23.05 -2.98
N ALA A 17 34.73 -21.86 -3.59
CA ALA A 17 33.61 -20.97 -3.83
C ALA A 17 32.57 -21.60 -4.77
N GLN A 18 33.01 -22.33 -5.82
CA GLN A 18 32.13 -23.06 -6.72
C GLN A 18 31.36 -24.18 -6.01
N SER A 19 32.03 -24.99 -5.18
CA SER A 19 31.35 -26.06 -4.43
C SER A 19 30.33 -25.49 -3.42
N LEU A 20 30.73 -24.52 -2.63
CA LEU A 20 29.83 -23.88 -1.64
C LEU A 20 28.67 -23.15 -2.32
N GLY A 21 28.93 -22.49 -3.45
CA GLY A 21 27.90 -21.83 -4.25
C GLY A 21 26.90 -22.83 -4.84
N GLU A 22 27.35 -23.97 -5.35
CA GLU A 22 26.45 -25.00 -5.84
C GLU A 22 25.61 -25.63 -4.75
N ASP A 23 26.16 -25.84 -3.56
CA ASP A 23 25.40 -26.34 -2.42
C ASP A 23 24.31 -25.33 -1.97
N GLN A 24 24.63 -24.02 -1.97
CA GLN A 24 23.66 -22.97 -1.70
C GLN A 24 22.57 -22.92 -2.77
N ILE A 25 22.93 -22.99 -4.07
CA ILE A 25 21.97 -23.03 -5.16
C ILE A 25 21.01 -24.21 -4.98
N ARG A 26 21.52 -25.41 -4.71
CA ARG A 26 20.69 -26.60 -4.49
C ARG A 26 19.79 -26.51 -3.27
N ALA A 27 20.25 -25.88 -2.20
CA ALA A 27 19.45 -25.65 -1.01
C ALA A 27 18.26 -24.74 -1.34
N HIS A 28 18.49 -23.59 -2.00
CA HIS A 28 17.45 -22.62 -2.30
C HIS A 28 16.57 -22.97 -3.51
N MET A 29 17.03 -23.80 -4.46
CA MET A 29 16.19 -24.27 -5.58
C MET A 29 15.04 -25.19 -5.16
N ARG A 30 15.07 -25.76 -3.96
CA ARG A 30 14.03 -26.69 -3.49
C ARG A 30 12.83 -25.98 -2.83
N ASP A 31 12.95 -24.70 -2.59
CA ASP A 31 12.00 -23.98 -1.72
C ASP A 31 10.94 -23.21 -2.50
N VAL A 32 11.08 -23.07 -3.84
CA VAL A 32 10.10 -22.30 -4.63
C VAL A 32 9.07 -23.23 -5.25
N ASP A 33 7.88 -23.26 -4.69
CA ASP A 33 6.72 -23.97 -5.25
C ASP A 33 5.72 -22.94 -5.82
N TYR A 34 5.44 -23.06 -7.13
CA TYR A 34 4.52 -22.18 -7.82
C TYR A 34 3.70 -22.92 -8.87
N SER A 35 2.53 -22.40 -9.17
CA SER A 35 1.69 -22.86 -10.27
C SER A 35 1.44 -21.73 -11.28
N ILE A 36 1.19 -22.11 -12.55
CA ILE A 36 0.76 -21.16 -13.57
C ILE A 36 -0.73 -21.32 -13.76
N ARG A 37 -1.48 -20.23 -13.55
CA ARG A 37 -2.91 -20.17 -13.78
C ARG A 37 -3.22 -19.21 -14.92
N GLU A 38 -4.30 -19.48 -15.62
CA GLU A 38 -4.78 -18.65 -16.71
C GLU A 38 -6.26 -18.30 -16.47
N TYR A 39 -6.57 -17.02 -16.33
CA TYR A 39 -7.93 -16.55 -16.13
C TYR A 39 -8.35 -15.59 -17.23
N PRO A 40 -9.55 -15.76 -17.82
CA PRO A 40 -10.18 -14.70 -18.62
C PRO A 40 -10.36 -13.42 -17.79
N ILE A 41 -10.27 -12.26 -18.43
CA ILE A 41 -10.50 -10.97 -17.75
C ILE A 41 -11.85 -10.95 -17.02
N GLU A 42 -12.90 -11.55 -17.62
CA GLU A 42 -14.24 -11.63 -17.03
C GLU A 42 -14.33 -12.47 -15.75
N VAL A 43 -13.32 -13.28 -15.46
CA VAL A 43 -13.21 -14.03 -14.20
C VAL A 43 -12.27 -13.32 -13.25
N LEU A 44 -11.12 -12.90 -13.75
CA LEU A 44 -10.06 -12.30 -12.94
C LEU A 44 -10.50 -10.98 -12.29
N VAL A 45 -11.22 -10.12 -13.03
CA VAL A 45 -11.65 -8.82 -12.53
C VAL A 45 -12.71 -8.95 -11.42
N PRO A 46 -13.75 -9.78 -11.51
CA PRO A 46 -14.62 -10.08 -10.39
C PRO A 46 -13.89 -10.60 -9.14
N MET A 47 -12.95 -11.55 -9.27
CA MET A 47 -12.14 -12.02 -8.14
C MET A 47 -11.42 -10.88 -7.40
N TYR A 48 -11.09 -9.80 -8.11
CA TYR A 48 -10.48 -8.61 -7.52
C TYR A 48 -11.51 -7.62 -6.94
N LEU A 49 -12.68 -7.45 -7.58
CA LEU A 49 -13.66 -6.43 -7.21
C LEU A 49 -14.69 -6.90 -6.17
N ASP A 50 -15.17 -8.16 -6.29
CA ASP A 50 -16.26 -8.66 -5.46
C ASP A 50 -15.78 -8.79 -4.01
N GLY A 51 -16.43 -8.10 -3.10
CA GLY A 51 -16.04 -8.05 -1.69
C GLY A 51 -14.86 -7.12 -1.38
N ALA A 52 -14.38 -6.32 -2.36
CA ALA A 52 -13.23 -5.43 -2.11
C ALA A 52 -13.51 -4.35 -1.06
N GLU A 53 -14.76 -3.87 -0.97
CA GLU A 53 -15.16 -2.88 0.05
C GLU A 53 -15.17 -3.48 1.45
N GLU A 54 -15.57 -4.73 1.57
CA GLU A 54 -15.58 -5.50 2.82
C GLU A 54 -14.21 -6.09 3.15
N GLY A 55 -13.28 -6.08 2.21
CA GLY A 55 -11.97 -6.72 2.34
C GLY A 55 -12.04 -8.24 2.30
N THR A 56 -13.01 -8.82 1.57
CA THR A 56 -13.25 -10.26 1.44
C THR A 56 -13.01 -10.80 0.03
N ASN A 57 -12.58 -9.96 -0.91
CA ASN A 57 -12.30 -10.35 -2.30
C ASN A 57 -11.21 -11.43 -2.40
N GLU A 58 -11.33 -12.32 -3.38
CA GLU A 58 -10.41 -13.45 -3.57
C GLU A 58 -8.99 -12.99 -3.92
N ILE A 59 -8.86 -11.96 -4.77
CA ILE A 59 -7.58 -11.34 -5.11
C ILE A 59 -7.54 -9.96 -4.51
N PHE A 60 -6.51 -9.66 -3.73
CA PHE A 60 -6.38 -8.36 -3.09
C PHE A 60 -5.00 -7.74 -3.27
N ILE A 61 -4.98 -6.42 -3.21
CA ILE A 61 -3.75 -5.64 -3.21
C ILE A 61 -3.40 -5.31 -1.75
N PRO A 62 -2.23 -5.73 -1.27
CA PRO A 62 -1.81 -5.41 0.09
C PRO A 62 -1.61 -3.91 0.28
N ASP A 63 -1.78 -3.44 1.52
CA ASP A 63 -1.75 -2.02 1.87
C ASP A 63 -0.45 -1.31 1.45
N TYR A 64 0.68 -2.02 1.43
CA TYR A 64 1.96 -1.48 1.03
C TYR A 64 2.11 -1.24 -0.49
N GLN A 65 1.25 -1.84 -1.33
CA GLN A 65 1.25 -1.68 -2.79
C GLN A 65 0.15 -0.76 -3.32
N ARG A 66 -0.59 -0.08 -2.48
CA ARG A 66 -1.81 0.66 -2.88
C ARG A 66 -1.59 1.93 -3.71
N SER A 67 -0.36 2.33 -4.00
CA SER A 67 -0.10 3.48 -4.85
C SER A 67 -0.42 3.16 -6.31
N PHE A 68 -1.41 3.86 -6.90
CA PHE A 68 -1.68 3.77 -8.33
C PHE A 68 -0.81 4.79 -9.06
N VAL A 69 0.20 4.31 -9.80
CA VAL A 69 1.24 5.14 -10.42
C VAL A 69 0.98 5.36 -11.92
N TRP A 70 0.25 4.45 -12.59
CA TRP A 70 0.02 4.59 -14.02
C TRP A 70 -0.90 5.77 -14.35
N GLY A 71 -0.39 6.71 -15.16
CA GLY A 71 -1.21 7.75 -15.78
C GLY A 71 -2.11 7.19 -16.89
N LEU A 72 -3.11 7.97 -17.33
CA LEU A 72 -4.09 7.59 -18.35
C LEU A 72 -3.45 7.02 -19.62
N LYS A 73 -2.33 7.59 -20.06
CA LYS A 73 -1.57 7.11 -21.22
C LYS A 73 -1.07 5.67 -21.06
N GLN A 74 -0.54 5.33 -19.89
CA GLN A 74 -0.01 3.98 -19.63
C GLN A 74 -1.14 2.97 -19.52
N GLN A 75 -2.22 3.33 -18.84
CA GLN A 75 -3.44 2.52 -18.74
C GLN A 75 -4.04 2.25 -20.13
N SER A 76 -4.25 3.29 -20.92
CA SER A 76 -4.81 3.18 -22.28
C SER A 76 -3.95 2.31 -23.18
N ARG A 77 -2.62 2.48 -23.14
CA ARG A 77 -1.68 1.63 -23.90
C ARG A 77 -1.70 0.17 -23.48
N PHE A 78 -1.89 -0.10 -22.20
CA PHE A 78 -2.02 -1.47 -21.71
C PHE A 78 -3.31 -2.11 -22.24
N ILE A 79 -4.44 -1.40 -22.21
CA ILE A 79 -5.70 -1.87 -22.79
C ILE A 79 -5.58 -2.05 -24.31
N GLU A 80 -4.93 -1.11 -25.02
CA GLU A 80 -4.61 -1.25 -26.44
C GLU A 80 -3.85 -2.54 -26.72
N SER A 81 -2.81 -2.82 -25.93
CA SER A 81 -1.99 -4.03 -26.06
C SER A 81 -2.82 -5.31 -25.88
N ALA A 82 -3.70 -5.33 -24.88
CA ALA A 82 -4.61 -6.44 -24.63
C ALA A 82 -5.61 -6.64 -25.80
N MET A 83 -6.12 -5.55 -26.38
CA MET A 83 -7.07 -5.61 -27.51
C MET A 83 -6.46 -6.14 -28.80
N ILE A 84 -5.20 -5.80 -29.07
CA ILE A 84 -4.50 -6.23 -30.30
C ILE A 84 -3.79 -7.57 -30.11
N GLY A 85 -3.86 -8.18 -28.92
CA GLY A 85 -3.31 -9.51 -28.63
C GLY A 85 -1.80 -9.54 -28.42
N LEU A 86 -1.19 -8.41 -28.00
CA LEU A 86 0.21 -8.43 -27.58
C LEU A 86 0.39 -9.23 -26.29
N PRO A 87 1.54 -9.89 -26.11
CA PRO A 87 1.83 -10.60 -24.87
C PRO A 87 1.75 -9.66 -23.66
N ILE A 88 0.91 -10.03 -22.70
CA ILE A 88 0.77 -9.32 -21.43
C ILE A 88 1.73 -9.98 -20.43
N PRO A 89 2.57 -9.21 -19.72
CA PRO A 89 3.40 -9.75 -18.65
C PRO A 89 2.56 -10.45 -17.59
N TYR A 90 3.08 -11.52 -17.00
CA TYR A 90 2.40 -12.30 -15.96
C TYR A 90 2.07 -11.44 -14.75
N LEU A 91 0.92 -11.68 -14.14
CA LEU A 91 0.65 -11.25 -12.78
C LEU A 91 1.32 -12.24 -11.83
N PHE A 92 1.89 -11.74 -10.75
CA PHE A 92 2.42 -12.57 -9.68
C PHE A 92 1.51 -12.43 -8.47
N VAL A 93 1.03 -13.55 -7.98
CA VAL A 93 0.17 -13.62 -6.79
C VAL A 93 0.74 -14.66 -5.82
N ALA A 94 0.43 -14.51 -4.55
CA ALA A 94 0.80 -15.48 -3.53
C ALA A 94 -0.45 -15.91 -2.76
N ASP A 95 -0.63 -17.21 -2.57
CA ASP A 95 -1.60 -17.74 -1.64
C ASP A 95 -1.18 -17.36 -0.21
N VAL A 96 -2.07 -16.72 0.53
CA VAL A 96 -1.76 -16.25 1.89
C VAL A 96 -1.69 -17.41 2.89
N GLY A 97 -2.12 -18.60 2.49
CA GLY A 97 -2.10 -19.80 3.31
C GLY A 97 -3.10 -19.76 4.47
N ASN A 98 -2.96 -20.73 5.39
CA ASN A 98 -3.88 -20.92 6.50
C ASN A 98 -3.46 -20.22 7.80
N GLU A 99 -2.38 -19.42 7.79
CA GLU A 99 -1.89 -18.74 9.01
C GLU A 99 -2.85 -17.66 9.53
N ASN A 100 -3.73 -17.17 8.67
CA ASN A 100 -4.76 -16.20 9.05
C ASN A 100 -6.12 -16.67 8.47
N GLU A 101 -7.01 -17.16 9.31
CA GLU A 101 -8.30 -17.71 8.95
C GLU A 101 -9.17 -16.75 8.10
N GLU A 102 -9.05 -15.43 8.30
CA GLU A 102 -9.74 -14.40 7.50
C GLU A 102 -9.18 -14.22 6.09
N LEU A 103 -7.95 -14.63 5.84
CA LEU A 103 -7.25 -14.49 4.56
C LEU A 103 -7.02 -15.85 3.87
N SER A 104 -7.36 -16.95 4.54
CA SER A 104 -7.13 -18.30 4.02
C SER A 104 -7.76 -18.49 2.63
N GLY A 105 -6.97 -19.02 1.70
CA GLY A 105 -7.36 -19.24 0.30
C GLY A 105 -7.47 -17.97 -0.56
N ARG A 106 -7.04 -16.82 -0.06
CA ARG A 106 -7.00 -15.57 -0.83
C ARG A 106 -5.63 -15.34 -1.45
N LEU A 107 -5.63 -14.68 -2.59
CA LEU A 107 -4.43 -14.39 -3.37
C LEU A 107 -4.00 -12.93 -3.17
N GLU A 108 -2.83 -12.75 -2.60
CA GLU A 108 -2.17 -11.44 -2.49
C GLU A 108 -1.42 -11.09 -3.78
N ILE A 109 -1.63 -9.93 -4.37
CA ILE A 109 -0.87 -9.49 -5.54
C ILE A 109 0.55 -9.11 -5.13
N VAL A 110 1.51 -9.83 -5.70
CA VAL A 110 2.96 -9.57 -5.55
C VAL A 110 3.43 -8.58 -6.61
N ASP A 111 3.08 -8.80 -7.88
CA ASP A 111 3.30 -7.85 -8.98
C ASP A 111 2.13 -7.87 -9.95
N GLY A 112 1.85 -6.71 -10.55
CA GLY A 112 0.77 -6.53 -11.51
C GLY A 112 -0.39 -5.68 -11.00
N THR A 113 -0.23 -5.03 -9.86
CA THR A 113 -1.20 -4.12 -9.25
C THR A 113 -1.76 -3.10 -10.25
N GLN A 114 -0.91 -2.48 -11.06
CA GLN A 114 -1.32 -1.50 -12.06
C GLN A 114 -2.15 -2.14 -13.17
N ARG A 115 -1.82 -3.36 -13.55
CA ARG A 115 -2.49 -4.14 -14.62
C ARG A 115 -3.89 -4.54 -14.20
N ILE A 116 -4.07 -5.14 -13.02
CA ILE A 116 -5.40 -5.55 -12.53
C ILE A 116 -6.33 -4.35 -12.34
N ARG A 117 -5.82 -3.26 -11.74
CA ARG A 117 -6.60 -2.03 -11.57
C ARG A 117 -7.03 -1.41 -12.91
N THR A 118 -6.15 -1.43 -13.90
CA THR A 118 -6.47 -0.91 -15.23
C THR A 118 -7.52 -1.77 -15.91
N LEU A 119 -7.42 -3.10 -15.80
CA LEU A 119 -8.45 -4.03 -16.32
C LEU A 119 -9.80 -3.79 -15.62
N ALA A 120 -9.79 -3.64 -14.30
CA ALA A 120 -10.99 -3.36 -13.52
C ALA A 120 -11.62 -2.02 -13.91
N ALA A 121 -10.84 -0.94 -13.97
CA ALA A 121 -11.32 0.38 -14.35
C ALA A 121 -11.88 0.40 -15.77
N TYR A 122 -11.27 -0.33 -16.70
CA TYR A 122 -11.78 -0.41 -18.07
C TYR A 122 -13.05 -1.27 -18.14
N LEU A 123 -13.08 -2.44 -17.53
CA LEU A 123 -14.23 -3.34 -17.55
C LEU A 123 -15.48 -2.74 -16.88
N THR A 124 -15.30 -1.86 -15.88
CA THR A 124 -16.38 -1.12 -15.21
C THR A 124 -16.74 0.23 -15.86
N GLY A 125 -16.17 0.54 -17.04
CA GLY A 125 -16.45 1.79 -17.76
C GLY A 125 -15.84 3.06 -17.13
N GLN A 126 -14.99 2.92 -16.11
CA GLN A 126 -14.36 4.06 -15.42
C GLN A 126 -13.16 4.63 -16.18
N LEU A 127 -12.52 3.82 -17.03
CA LEU A 127 -11.37 4.23 -17.82
C LEU A 127 -11.81 4.60 -19.24
N ARG A 128 -11.62 5.87 -19.58
CA ARG A 128 -11.73 6.39 -20.95
C ARG A 128 -10.36 6.30 -21.62
N LEU A 129 -10.29 5.70 -22.79
CA LEU A 129 -9.03 5.50 -23.51
C LEU A 129 -8.52 6.81 -24.11
N GLU A 130 -7.24 7.09 -23.93
CA GLU A 130 -6.59 8.29 -24.43
C GLU A 130 -5.17 8.01 -24.95
N GLN A 131 -4.71 8.80 -25.91
CA GLN A 131 -3.33 8.74 -26.42
C GLN A 131 -2.93 7.34 -26.95
N LEU A 132 -3.89 6.63 -27.51
CA LEU A 132 -3.66 5.37 -28.24
C LEU A 132 -2.86 5.64 -29.50
N THR A 133 -1.99 4.71 -29.88
CA THR A 133 -1.08 4.86 -31.03
C THR A 133 -1.40 3.92 -32.19
N LYS A 134 -2.07 2.80 -31.92
CA LYS A 134 -2.47 1.80 -32.89
C LYS A 134 -3.97 1.83 -33.16
N LEU A 135 -4.77 2.01 -32.12
CA LEU A 135 -6.23 2.03 -32.18
C LEU A 135 -6.75 3.47 -32.01
N THR A 136 -6.23 4.40 -32.80
CA THR A 136 -6.52 5.85 -32.69
C THR A 136 -7.99 6.21 -32.68
N GLU A 137 -8.83 5.45 -33.41
CA GLU A 137 -10.28 5.65 -33.45
C GLU A 137 -10.99 5.30 -32.12
N LEU A 138 -10.31 4.61 -31.22
CA LEU A 138 -10.82 4.32 -29.88
C LEU A 138 -10.44 5.38 -28.84
N ASN A 139 -9.72 6.44 -29.22
CA ASN A 139 -9.48 7.55 -28.31
C ASN A 139 -10.81 8.23 -27.94
N GLY A 140 -10.98 8.47 -26.63
CA GLY A 140 -12.20 9.04 -26.07
C GLY A 140 -13.32 8.03 -25.81
N THR A 141 -13.11 6.73 -26.09
CA THR A 141 -14.12 5.68 -25.84
C THR A 141 -13.94 4.99 -24.48
N VAL A 142 -15.01 4.38 -24.00
CA VAL A 142 -15.06 3.45 -22.88
C VAL A 142 -15.43 2.05 -23.39
N ILE A 143 -15.43 1.07 -22.51
CA ILE A 143 -15.68 -0.33 -22.90
C ILE A 143 -17.05 -0.53 -23.56
N ASP A 144 -18.07 0.19 -23.12
CA ASP A 144 -19.44 0.09 -23.64
C ASP A 144 -19.59 0.64 -25.07
N ASP A 145 -18.63 1.44 -25.55
CA ASP A 145 -18.59 1.93 -26.92
C ASP A 145 -18.07 0.88 -27.91
N LEU A 146 -17.57 -0.26 -27.41
CA LEU A 146 -17.09 -1.34 -28.27
C LEU A 146 -18.24 -2.10 -28.93
N LEU A 147 -18.01 -2.56 -30.19
CA LEU A 147 -18.92 -3.53 -30.81
C LEU A 147 -19.11 -4.75 -29.90
N PRO A 148 -20.34 -5.31 -29.78
CA PRO A 148 -20.63 -6.45 -28.90
C PRO A 148 -19.71 -7.66 -29.10
N SER A 149 -19.25 -7.89 -30.33
CA SER A 149 -18.30 -8.96 -30.65
C SER A 149 -16.91 -8.68 -30.09
N ARG A 150 -16.46 -7.41 -30.12
CA ARG A 150 -15.17 -6.99 -29.59
C ARG A 150 -15.19 -7.00 -28.06
N TYR A 151 -16.25 -6.50 -27.44
CA TYR A 151 -16.49 -6.57 -26.02
C TYR A 151 -16.38 -8.01 -25.48
N ARG A 152 -17.06 -8.98 -26.13
CA ARG A 152 -16.98 -10.39 -25.74
C ARG A 152 -15.57 -10.97 -25.92
N ARG A 153 -14.83 -10.57 -26.98
CA ARG A 153 -13.44 -11.03 -27.18
C ARG A 153 -12.51 -10.47 -26.12
N PHE A 154 -12.64 -9.20 -25.79
CA PHE A 154 -11.82 -8.56 -24.76
C PHE A 154 -12.02 -9.23 -23.40
N ARG A 155 -13.25 -9.46 -22.98
CA ARG A 155 -13.56 -10.15 -21.72
C ARG A 155 -12.95 -11.55 -21.63
N ARG A 156 -12.86 -12.27 -22.74
CA ARG A 156 -12.27 -13.61 -22.83
C ARG A 156 -10.75 -13.60 -23.02
N THR A 157 -10.13 -12.44 -23.12
CA THR A 157 -8.66 -12.36 -23.17
C THR A 157 -8.09 -12.95 -21.88
N THR A 158 -7.17 -13.88 -22.04
CA THR A 158 -6.60 -14.62 -20.91
C THR A 158 -5.42 -13.86 -20.33
N ILE A 159 -5.40 -13.73 -19.04
CA ILE A 159 -4.30 -13.20 -18.24
C ILE A 159 -3.63 -14.36 -17.51
N ARG A 160 -2.31 -14.43 -17.60
CA ARG A 160 -1.51 -15.45 -16.90
C ARG A 160 -1.06 -14.95 -15.55
N LEU A 161 -1.23 -15.83 -14.55
CA LEU A 161 -0.79 -15.60 -13.18
C LEU A 161 0.27 -16.65 -12.83
N ILE A 162 1.33 -16.22 -12.18
CA ILE A 162 2.22 -17.10 -11.43
C ILE A 162 1.76 -17.02 -9.97
N GLU A 163 1.26 -18.14 -9.47
CA GLU A 163 0.72 -18.27 -8.13
C GLU A 163 1.73 -19.02 -7.25
N LEU A 164 2.30 -18.32 -6.29
CA LEU A 164 3.10 -18.91 -5.23
C LEU A 164 2.18 -19.66 -4.28
N THR A 165 2.48 -20.92 -4.04
CA THR A 165 1.62 -21.76 -3.19
C THR A 165 1.81 -21.43 -1.70
N GLU A 166 0.90 -21.91 -0.86
CA GLU A 166 0.94 -21.77 0.60
C GLU A 166 2.25 -22.28 1.25
N ARG A 167 3.04 -23.10 0.53
CA ARG A 167 4.35 -23.60 0.99
C ARG A 167 5.44 -22.54 0.93
N ALA A 168 5.25 -21.48 0.15
CA ALA A 168 6.14 -20.34 0.17
C ALA A 168 5.90 -19.57 1.48
N ASP A 169 6.88 -19.57 2.38
CA ASP A 169 6.80 -18.81 3.61
C ASP A 169 6.78 -17.28 3.35
N GLU A 170 6.46 -16.50 4.38
CA GLU A 170 6.36 -15.03 4.25
C GLU A 170 7.69 -14.41 3.81
N GLU A 171 8.83 -14.98 4.20
CA GLU A 171 10.17 -14.50 3.83
C GLU A 171 10.43 -14.71 2.35
N MET A 172 10.09 -15.87 1.83
CA MET A 172 10.23 -16.21 0.40
C MET A 172 9.30 -15.37 -0.48
N ARG A 173 8.03 -15.20 -0.08
CA ARG A 173 7.08 -14.31 -0.79
C ARG A 173 7.63 -12.88 -0.87
N ARG A 174 8.25 -12.41 0.20
CA ARG A 174 8.84 -11.08 0.28
C ARG A 174 10.11 -10.96 -0.56
N ASP A 175 11.02 -11.94 -0.50
CA ASP A 175 12.25 -11.98 -1.31
C ASP A 175 11.89 -12.00 -2.80
N MET A 176 10.88 -12.78 -3.18
CA MET A 176 10.40 -12.85 -4.55
C MET A 176 9.75 -11.54 -5.00
N PHE A 177 8.96 -10.91 -4.13
CA PHE A 177 8.40 -9.58 -4.36
C PHE A 177 9.51 -8.56 -4.63
N ASP A 178 10.51 -8.53 -3.78
CA ASP A 178 11.63 -7.59 -3.89
C ASP A 178 12.42 -7.82 -5.19
N ARG A 179 12.68 -9.06 -5.56
CA ARG A 179 13.40 -9.42 -6.81
C ARG A 179 12.60 -9.10 -8.07
N ILE A 180 11.31 -9.36 -8.10
CA ILE A 180 10.44 -9.08 -9.24
C ILE A 180 10.28 -7.57 -9.45
N ASN A 181 10.07 -6.82 -8.37
CA ASN A 181 9.81 -5.38 -8.46
C ASN A 181 11.07 -4.52 -8.64
N SER A 182 12.24 -5.01 -8.25
CA SER A 182 13.44 -4.16 -8.17
C SER A 182 14.58 -4.52 -9.12
N GLY A 183 14.60 -5.72 -9.67
CA GLY A 183 15.79 -6.16 -10.38
C GLY A 183 17.08 -6.09 -9.53
N GLY A 184 16.98 -5.91 -8.22
CA GLY A 184 18.04 -5.78 -7.23
C GLY A 184 17.59 -4.89 -6.06
N GLU A 185 17.39 -5.49 -4.91
CA GLU A 185 17.09 -4.94 -3.57
C GLU A 185 16.38 -3.59 -3.47
N PRO A 186 15.12 -3.57 -3.04
CA PRO A 186 14.65 -2.47 -2.21
C PRO A 186 14.38 -2.94 -0.78
N LEU A 187 15.15 -2.42 0.12
CA LEU A 187 14.80 -2.34 1.53
C LEU A 187 13.41 -1.71 1.67
N ASN A 188 12.64 -2.16 2.69
CA ASN A 188 11.40 -1.47 3.08
C ASN A 188 11.66 0.05 3.17
N PRO A 189 10.79 0.92 2.63
CA PRO A 189 10.98 2.37 2.70
C PRO A 189 11.39 2.89 4.08
N MET A 190 10.88 2.32 5.18
CA MET A 190 11.29 2.69 6.54
C MET A 190 12.68 2.16 6.92
N GLU A 191 13.12 1.04 6.38
CA GLU A 191 14.48 0.51 6.59
C GLU A 191 15.51 1.33 5.78
N VAL A 192 15.18 1.69 4.56
CA VAL A 192 15.98 2.63 3.74
C VAL A 192 16.10 3.98 4.46
N ARG A 193 14.98 4.51 4.95
CA ARG A 193 14.94 5.77 5.70
C ARG A 193 15.84 5.76 6.92
N ARG A 194 15.85 4.65 7.67
CA ARG A 194 16.73 4.50 8.85
C ARG A 194 18.20 4.32 8.49
N GLY A 195 18.50 3.69 7.36
CA GLY A 195 19.87 3.51 6.89
C GLY A 195 20.49 4.79 6.33
N VAL A 196 19.68 5.58 5.63
CA VAL A 196 20.13 6.80 4.92
C VAL A 196 19.91 8.07 5.72
N LEU A 197 18.79 8.18 6.43
CA LEU A 197 18.39 9.36 7.19
C LEU A 197 18.69 9.13 8.69
N LYS A 198 19.96 9.25 9.06
CA LYS A 198 20.37 9.24 10.47
C LYS A 198 19.93 10.54 11.13
N GLY A 199 19.02 10.47 12.11
CA GLY A 199 18.60 11.65 12.86
C GLY A 199 17.79 11.27 14.12
N GLU A 200 17.75 12.17 15.07
CA GLU A 200 16.97 12.02 16.32
C GLU A 200 15.48 11.91 16.06
N PHE A 201 14.98 12.45 14.94
CA PHE A 201 13.58 12.42 14.56
C PHE A 201 13.00 11.00 14.46
N LEU A 202 13.71 10.07 13.80
CA LEU A 202 13.24 8.69 13.67
C LEU A 202 13.29 7.92 15.01
N GLY A 203 14.19 8.29 15.90
CA GLY A 203 14.20 7.81 17.29
C GLY A 203 12.98 8.28 18.08
N PHE A 204 12.65 9.57 17.96
CA PHE A 204 11.47 10.18 18.54
C PHE A 204 10.17 9.54 18.01
N VAL A 205 10.05 9.37 16.71
CA VAL A 205 8.92 8.67 16.06
C VAL A 205 8.74 7.26 16.62
N ALA A 206 9.84 6.50 16.74
CA ALA A 206 9.78 5.14 17.28
C ALA A 206 9.32 5.09 18.74
N GLY A 207 9.67 6.12 19.52
CA GLY A 207 9.16 6.29 20.89
C GLY A 207 7.64 6.45 20.94
N LEU A 208 7.07 7.31 20.08
CA LEU A 208 5.63 7.51 19.98
C LEU A 208 4.90 6.28 19.42
N ALA A 209 5.50 5.58 18.46
CA ALA A 209 4.95 4.38 17.85
C ALA A 209 4.89 3.17 18.82
N ALA A 210 5.66 3.21 19.91
CA ALA A 210 5.65 2.17 20.94
C ALA A 210 4.48 2.27 21.92
N ASP A 211 3.69 3.36 21.89
CA ASP A 211 2.55 3.56 22.80
C ASP A 211 1.51 2.45 22.63
N GLN A 212 1.16 1.81 23.75
CA GLN A 212 0.20 0.72 23.77
C GLN A 212 -1.21 1.18 23.37
N ARG A 213 -1.61 2.40 23.72
CA ARG A 213 -2.92 2.97 23.37
C ARG A 213 -3.10 3.05 21.85
N LEU A 214 -2.03 3.45 21.13
CA LEU A 214 -2.06 3.45 19.67
C LEU A 214 -2.41 2.06 19.13
N ARG A 215 -1.86 0.99 19.70
CA ARG A 215 -2.13 -0.39 19.28
C ARG A 215 -3.55 -0.83 19.55
N GLU A 216 -4.16 -0.34 20.61
CA GLU A 216 -5.55 -0.67 20.99
C GLU A 216 -6.56 0.01 20.07
N ILE A 217 -6.36 1.31 19.77
CA ILE A 217 -7.29 2.07 18.93
C ILE A 217 -6.97 1.99 17.43
N ALA A 218 -5.75 1.58 17.07
CA ALA A 218 -5.25 1.44 15.70
C ALA A 218 -4.57 0.08 15.47
N PRO A 219 -5.24 -1.06 15.62
CA PRO A 219 -4.62 -2.36 15.49
C PRO A 219 -4.07 -2.59 14.07
N LEU A 220 -2.89 -3.22 14.00
CA LEU A 220 -2.22 -3.64 12.79
C LEU A 220 -1.91 -5.14 12.84
N SER A 221 -1.73 -5.78 11.68
CA SER A 221 -1.34 -7.18 11.61
C SER A 221 0.05 -7.42 12.21
N ALA A 222 0.35 -8.64 12.65
CA ALA A 222 1.66 -8.99 13.19
C ALA A 222 2.80 -8.71 12.19
N ALA A 223 2.56 -8.95 10.89
CA ALA A 223 3.49 -8.63 9.82
C ALA A 223 3.74 -7.10 9.72
N SER A 224 2.68 -6.29 9.79
CA SER A 224 2.78 -4.82 9.81
C SER A 224 3.58 -4.31 11.02
N VAL A 225 3.38 -4.93 12.18
CA VAL A 225 4.14 -4.59 13.40
C VAL A 225 5.63 -4.88 13.22
N LYS A 226 5.99 -6.05 12.66
CA LYS A 226 7.39 -6.39 12.35
C LYS A 226 8.01 -5.39 11.37
N ARG A 227 7.26 -4.92 10.36
CA ARG A 227 7.68 -3.92 9.37
C ARG A 227 7.69 -2.49 9.90
N ARG A 228 7.39 -2.27 11.19
CA ARG A 228 7.33 -0.95 11.82
C ARG A 228 6.32 0.00 11.17
N ASP A 229 5.19 -0.52 10.73
CA ASP A 229 4.13 0.28 10.13
C ASP A 229 3.55 1.31 11.13
N TYR A 230 3.70 1.11 12.43
CA TYR A 230 3.37 2.14 13.44
C TYR A 230 4.28 3.37 13.34
N ASP A 231 5.58 3.18 13.10
CA ASP A 231 6.51 4.30 12.85
C ASP A 231 6.04 5.11 11.64
N GLU A 232 5.60 4.42 10.58
CA GLU A 232 5.08 5.08 9.37
C GLU A 232 3.78 5.84 9.64
N LEU A 233 2.86 5.30 10.47
CA LEU A 233 1.64 6.02 10.86
C LEU A 233 1.97 7.33 11.59
N VAL A 234 2.94 7.30 12.51
CA VAL A 234 3.38 8.50 13.25
C VAL A 234 3.99 9.54 12.30
N VAL A 235 4.90 9.11 11.39
CA VAL A 235 5.49 10.03 10.40
C VAL A 235 4.42 10.64 9.52
N ARG A 236 3.47 9.84 9.01
CA ARG A 236 2.36 10.31 8.19
C ARG A 236 1.49 11.32 8.92
N PHE A 237 1.21 11.09 10.19
CA PHE A 237 0.47 12.04 11.00
C PHE A 237 1.14 13.42 10.98
N PHE A 238 2.41 13.51 11.33
CA PHE A 238 3.11 14.79 11.34
C PHE A 238 3.26 15.41 9.95
N ALA A 239 3.64 14.62 8.95
CA ALA A 239 3.81 15.11 7.59
C ALA A 239 2.51 15.72 7.03
N TYR A 240 1.39 15.02 7.19
CA TYR A 240 0.11 15.54 6.71
C TYR A 240 -0.43 16.67 7.60
N THR A 241 -0.23 16.64 8.91
CA THR A 241 -0.68 17.73 9.80
C THR A 241 0.05 19.04 9.50
N GLU A 242 1.32 18.98 9.10
CA GLU A 242 2.09 20.17 8.75
C GLU A 242 1.94 20.59 7.28
N ARG A 243 1.85 19.62 6.33
CA ARG A 243 2.04 19.89 4.90
C ARG A 243 1.09 19.18 3.95
N TYR A 244 -0.12 18.73 4.35
CA TYR A 244 -1.01 17.99 3.45
C TYR A 244 -1.37 18.77 2.16
N ASN A 245 -1.34 20.10 2.21
CA ASN A 245 -1.58 20.96 1.06
C ASN A 245 -0.42 20.97 0.04
N GLU A 246 0.77 20.52 0.43
CA GLU A 246 1.97 20.43 -0.42
C GLU A 246 2.09 19.06 -1.09
N PHE A 247 1.23 18.11 -0.74
CA PHE A 247 1.24 16.78 -1.35
C PHE A 247 1.01 16.86 -2.86
N GLU A 248 1.90 16.27 -3.66
CA GLU A 248 1.76 16.28 -5.12
C GLU A 248 1.25 14.95 -5.68
N ARG A 249 2.05 13.89 -5.66
CA ARG A 249 1.74 12.63 -6.36
C ARG A 249 2.13 11.36 -5.63
N SER A 250 3.26 11.34 -4.92
CA SER A 250 3.85 10.16 -4.31
C SER A 250 3.87 10.29 -2.80
N VAL A 251 3.23 9.35 -2.10
CA VAL A 251 3.29 9.30 -0.62
C VAL A 251 4.70 8.99 -0.15
N ILE A 252 5.45 8.18 -0.89
CA ILE A 252 6.83 7.81 -0.53
C ILE A 252 7.70 9.07 -0.56
N ASP A 253 7.70 9.79 -1.68
CA ASP A 253 8.52 10.99 -1.86
C ASP A 253 8.13 12.07 -0.85
N PHE A 254 6.83 12.28 -0.64
CA PHE A 254 6.30 13.24 0.33
C PHE A 254 6.79 12.94 1.76
N ILE A 255 6.77 11.67 2.16
CA ILE A 255 7.25 11.25 3.48
C ILE A 255 8.79 11.37 3.56
N ASP A 256 9.52 11.05 2.49
CA ASP A 256 10.97 11.15 2.43
C ASP A 256 11.44 12.61 2.52
N GLU A 257 10.77 13.50 1.80
CA GLU A 257 11.01 14.96 1.87
C GLU A 257 10.71 15.51 3.27
N TYR A 258 9.61 15.05 3.88
CA TYR A 258 9.26 15.46 5.24
C TYR A 258 10.33 15.02 6.25
N ILE A 259 10.76 13.75 6.22
CA ILE A 259 11.81 13.24 7.13
C ILE A 259 13.13 13.99 6.87
N SER A 260 13.48 14.21 5.61
CA SER A 260 14.69 14.96 5.25
C SER A 260 14.66 16.39 5.78
N SER A 261 13.48 17.02 5.79
CA SER A 261 13.32 18.37 6.36
C SER A 261 13.50 18.43 7.89
N LYS A 262 13.48 17.27 8.56
CA LYS A 262 13.74 17.15 10.01
C LYS A 262 15.21 16.77 10.33
N SER A 263 16.16 17.05 9.43
CA SER A 263 17.59 16.77 9.63
C SER A 263 18.19 17.49 10.83
N GLU A 264 17.66 18.67 11.18
CA GLU A 264 18.08 19.49 12.34
C GLU A 264 17.13 19.34 13.55
N PHE A 265 16.32 18.29 13.56
CA PHE A 265 15.40 18.01 14.67
C PHE A 265 16.20 17.72 15.95
N ASP A 266 15.84 18.38 17.02
CA ASP A 266 16.37 18.18 18.38
C ASP A 266 15.24 17.60 19.27
N ALA A 267 15.44 16.38 19.77
CA ALA A 267 14.41 15.68 20.56
C ALA A 267 14.06 16.40 21.85
N GLY A 268 14.98 17.17 22.44
CA GLY A 268 14.72 17.95 23.66
C GLY A 268 13.93 19.23 23.40
N ARG A 269 14.17 19.88 22.26
CA ARG A 269 13.53 21.15 21.88
C ARG A 269 12.24 20.94 21.12
N ASP A 270 12.28 20.15 20.05
CA ASP A 270 11.17 20.00 19.09
C ASP A 270 10.22 18.86 19.47
N GLY A 271 10.75 17.86 20.21
CA GLY A 271 10.00 16.67 20.62
C GLY A 271 8.80 16.95 21.54
N PRO A 272 8.92 17.75 22.63
CA PRO A 272 7.81 17.95 23.54
C PRO A 272 6.54 18.55 22.92
N PRO A 273 6.57 19.61 22.08
CA PRO A 273 5.37 20.13 21.45
C PRO A 273 4.75 19.14 20.45
N MET A 274 5.56 18.42 19.69
CA MET A 274 5.08 17.39 18.75
C MET A 274 4.44 16.21 19.50
N ALA A 275 5.06 15.75 20.58
CA ALA A 275 4.51 14.69 21.43
C ALA A 275 3.18 15.11 22.07
N ALA A 276 3.09 16.35 22.57
CA ALA A 276 1.86 16.88 23.13
C ALA A 276 0.71 16.90 22.12
N GLU A 277 0.98 17.30 20.87
CA GLU A 277 0.00 17.26 19.79
C GLU A 277 -0.45 15.84 19.47
N TRP A 278 0.50 14.92 19.37
CA TRP A 278 0.24 13.50 19.12
C TRP A 278 -0.64 12.89 20.21
N TYR A 279 -0.27 13.03 21.47
CA TYR A 279 -1.03 12.47 22.58
C TYR A 279 -2.41 13.08 22.72
N ARG A 280 -2.54 14.38 22.51
CA ARG A 280 -3.82 15.07 22.53
C ARG A 280 -4.77 14.56 21.44
N MET A 281 -4.25 14.29 20.25
CA MET A 281 -5.01 13.65 19.17
C MET A 281 -5.45 12.24 19.58
N LEU A 282 -4.55 11.42 20.17
CA LEU A 282 -4.90 10.07 20.62
C LEU A 282 -5.98 10.08 21.70
N ASP A 283 -5.83 10.95 22.72
CA ASP A 283 -6.80 11.11 23.81
C ASP A 283 -8.18 11.51 23.28
N PHE A 284 -8.21 12.40 22.29
CA PHE A 284 -9.46 12.82 21.66
C PHE A 284 -10.11 11.68 20.88
N VAL A 285 -9.34 10.92 20.11
CA VAL A 285 -9.87 9.78 19.35
C VAL A 285 -10.36 8.68 20.27
N GLU A 286 -9.60 8.33 21.31
CA GLU A 286 -9.98 7.32 22.30
C GLU A 286 -11.30 7.66 22.98
N THR A 287 -11.50 8.95 23.32
CA THR A 287 -12.69 9.43 24.03
C THR A 287 -13.91 9.52 23.13
N ASN A 288 -13.76 9.98 21.88
CA ASN A 288 -14.89 10.42 21.06
C ASN A 288 -15.20 9.50 19.88
N PHE A 289 -14.29 8.56 19.49
CA PHE A 289 -14.55 7.64 18.40
C PHE A 289 -14.79 6.22 18.93
N GLN A 290 -16.02 5.75 18.89
CA GLN A 290 -16.48 4.49 19.47
C GLN A 290 -15.57 3.28 19.19
N TYR A 291 -14.96 3.22 18.00
CA TYR A 291 -14.07 2.13 17.58
C TYR A 291 -12.64 2.63 17.27
N GLY A 292 -12.24 3.79 17.79
CA GLY A 292 -10.97 4.40 17.45
C GLY A 292 -10.83 4.61 15.93
N PHE A 293 -9.74 4.13 15.36
CA PHE A 293 -9.50 4.21 13.91
C PHE A 293 -10.13 3.05 13.11
N LYS A 294 -10.74 2.07 13.78
CA LYS A 294 -11.40 0.92 13.11
C LYS A 294 -12.69 1.35 12.42
N LYS A 295 -13.12 0.58 11.42
CA LYS A 295 -14.42 0.75 10.76
C LYS A 295 -15.57 0.20 11.60
N ALA A 296 -15.32 -0.88 12.35
CA ALA A 296 -16.28 -1.54 13.25
C ALA A 296 -15.52 -2.28 14.36
N LEU A 297 -16.24 -2.68 15.43
CA LEU A 297 -15.66 -3.37 16.57
C LEU A 297 -14.89 -4.65 16.18
N ARG A 298 -15.41 -5.41 15.23
CA ARG A 298 -14.84 -6.68 14.75
C ARG A 298 -13.55 -6.54 13.92
N ASN A 299 -13.19 -5.34 13.49
CA ASN A 299 -12.01 -5.17 12.66
C ASN A 299 -10.73 -5.33 13.50
N THR A 300 -9.85 -6.21 13.06
CA THR A 300 -8.55 -6.51 13.68
C THR A 300 -7.43 -5.62 13.13
N ARG A 301 -7.71 -4.80 12.12
CA ARG A 301 -6.78 -3.84 11.51
C ARG A 301 -7.51 -2.62 11.00
N ILE A 302 -6.73 -1.54 10.79
CA ILE A 302 -7.23 -0.26 10.32
C ILE A 302 -6.76 0.03 8.89
N PRO A 303 -7.59 0.69 8.05
CA PRO A 303 -7.12 1.27 6.80
C PRO A 303 -6.24 2.50 7.07
N ARG A 304 -5.05 2.58 6.44
CA ARG A 304 -4.15 3.75 6.57
C ARG A 304 -4.85 5.06 6.22
N VAL A 305 -5.62 5.06 5.14
CA VAL A 305 -6.36 6.24 4.66
C VAL A 305 -7.34 6.76 5.72
N ARG A 306 -7.99 5.85 6.46
CA ARG A 306 -8.88 6.20 7.55
C ARG A 306 -8.12 6.77 8.76
N PHE A 307 -6.98 6.17 9.09
CA PHE A 307 -6.10 6.70 10.13
C PHE A 307 -5.65 8.12 9.79
N GLU A 308 -5.14 8.36 8.60
CA GLU A 308 -4.71 9.69 8.12
C GLU A 308 -5.85 10.72 8.21
N ALA A 309 -7.03 10.38 7.71
CA ALA A 309 -8.18 11.28 7.72
C ALA A 309 -8.59 11.68 9.14
N ILE A 310 -8.72 10.70 10.05
CA ILE A 310 -9.15 10.94 11.42
C ILE A 310 -8.05 11.64 12.22
N SER A 311 -6.84 11.12 12.24
CA SER A 311 -5.75 11.65 13.08
C SER A 311 -5.41 13.10 12.71
N VAL A 312 -5.23 13.36 11.42
CA VAL A 312 -4.89 14.71 10.93
C VAL A 312 -6.09 15.66 11.06
N GLY A 313 -7.30 15.21 10.70
CA GLY A 313 -8.51 16.03 10.84
C GLY A 313 -8.80 16.43 12.29
N VAL A 314 -8.59 15.52 13.25
CA VAL A 314 -8.68 15.79 14.70
C VAL A 314 -7.63 16.80 15.13
N ALA A 315 -6.36 16.60 14.76
CA ALA A 315 -5.28 17.53 15.11
C ALA A 315 -5.58 18.95 14.60
N LEU A 316 -6.02 19.10 13.36
CA LEU A 316 -6.38 20.38 12.78
C LEU A 316 -7.61 21.02 13.46
N ALA A 317 -8.59 20.23 13.88
CA ALA A 317 -9.73 20.73 14.65
C ALA A 317 -9.29 21.22 16.03
N LEU A 318 -8.43 20.48 16.71
CA LEU A 318 -7.88 20.86 18.02
C LEU A 318 -6.91 22.04 17.94
N ARG A 319 -6.22 22.26 16.83
CA ARG A 319 -5.43 23.49 16.60
C ARG A 319 -6.36 24.70 16.46
N ALA A 320 -7.48 24.53 15.73
CA ALA A 320 -8.45 25.61 15.54
C ALA A 320 -9.23 25.92 16.84
N GLN A 321 -9.56 24.91 17.62
CA GLN A 321 -10.30 25.05 18.87
C GLN A 321 -9.67 24.12 19.94
N PRO A 322 -8.77 24.67 20.76
CA PRO A 322 -8.07 23.91 21.79
C PRO A 322 -8.97 23.15 22.78
N ASP A 323 -10.06 23.70 23.20
CA ASP A 323 -10.97 23.10 24.18
C ASP A 323 -12.20 22.46 23.52
N LEU A 324 -12.02 21.95 22.29
CA LEU A 324 -13.09 21.33 21.52
C LEU A 324 -13.69 20.14 22.28
N GLN A 325 -14.99 20.24 22.55
CA GLN A 325 -15.81 19.16 23.08
C GLN A 325 -16.88 18.80 22.06
N VAL A 326 -17.10 17.51 21.88
CA VAL A 326 -18.06 16.96 20.91
C VAL A 326 -18.90 15.87 21.58
N ASP A 327 -20.09 15.64 21.06
CA ASP A 327 -20.91 14.50 21.45
C ASP A 327 -20.43 13.25 20.68
N PRO A 328 -19.92 12.20 21.36
CA PRO A 328 -19.51 10.96 20.71
C PRO A 328 -20.59 10.31 19.84
N ALA A 329 -21.89 10.50 20.17
CA ALA A 329 -22.98 9.98 19.36
C ALA A 329 -23.03 10.67 17.99
N ARG A 330 -22.86 11.99 17.95
CA ARG A 330 -22.78 12.74 16.69
C ARG A 330 -21.52 12.37 15.88
N VAL A 331 -20.40 12.16 16.57
CA VAL A 331 -19.18 11.66 15.90
C VAL A 331 -19.45 10.30 15.25
N ALA A 332 -20.14 9.38 15.94
CA ALA A 332 -20.44 8.06 15.41
C ALA A 332 -21.34 8.13 14.16
N GLU A 333 -22.27 9.05 14.08
CA GLU A 333 -23.18 9.21 12.92
C GLU A 333 -22.40 9.42 11.61
N TRP A 334 -21.44 10.32 11.59
CA TRP A 334 -20.68 10.61 10.38
C TRP A 334 -19.42 9.72 10.23
N ALA A 335 -18.72 9.38 11.32
CA ALA A 335 -17.47 8.62 11.27
C ALA A 335 -17.69 7.18 10.78
N TYR A 336 -18.88 6.63 10.98
CA TYR A 336 -19.28 5.30 10.50
C TYR A 336 -20.37 5.38 9.41
N GLY A 337 -20.69 6.59 8.97
CA GLY A 337 -21.65 6.84 7.90
C GLY A 337 -21.11 6.59 6.49
N PRO A 338 -22.00 6.50 5.49
CA PRO A 338 -21.62 6.16 4.12
C PRO A 338 -20.76 7.24 3.45
N GLU A 339 -20.96 8.52 3.78
CA GLU A 339 -20.20 9.62 3.18
C GLU A 339 -18.71 9.53 3.53
N PHE A 340 -18.37 9.39 4.82
CA PHE A 340 -17.00 9.22 5.24
C PHE A 340 -16.40 7.90 4.76
N THR A 341 -17.18 6.82 4.78
CA THR A 341 -16.74 5.52 4.26
C THR A 341 -16.32 5.63 2.79
N LYS A 342 -17.09 6.33 1.97
CA LYS A 342 -16.75 6.59 0.57
C LYS A 342 -15.44 7.37 0.42
N LEU A 343 -15.19 8.38 1.23
CA LEU A 343 -13.97 9.20 1.19
C LEU A 343 -12.71 8.40 1.55
N VAL A 344 -12.82 7.38 2.41
CA VAL A 344 -11.69 6.59 2.90
C VAL A 344 -11.57 5.21 2.25
N THR A 345 -12.44 4.86 1.28
CA THR A 345 -12.45 3.54 0.61
C THR A 345 -12.17 3.63 -0.90
N SER A 346 -12.29 4.82 -1.52
CA SER A 346 -12.21 4.95 -2.98
C SER A 346 -10.80 4.71 -3.52
N ASP A 347 -10.70 3.97 -4.63
CA ASP A 347 -9.48 3.85 -5.44
C ASP A 347 -8.94 5.22 -5.87
N GLY A 348 -7.61 5.39 -5.85
CA GLY A 348 -6.96 6.68 -6.11
C GLY A 348 -6.94 7.61 -4.89
N ALA A 349 -7.00 7.06 -3.67
CA ALA A 349 -6.98 7.78 -2.40
C ALA A 349 -5.80 8.77 -2.21
N ASN A 350 -4.78 8.72 -3.04
CA ASN A 350 -3.54 9.46 -2.92
C ASN A 350 -3.39 10.61 -3.94
N SER A 351 -4.49 11.24 -4.36
CA SER A 351 -4.41 12.54 -5.06
C SER A 351 -4.59 13.67 -4.05
N ARG A 352 -3.90 14.81 -4.28
CA ARG A 352 -3.99 16.00 -3.41
C ARG A 352 -5.43 16.42 -3.07
N PRO A 353 -6.36 16.51 -4.04
CA PRO A 353 -7.75 16.88 -3.72
C PRO A 353 -8.44 15.87 -2.79
N ARG A 354 -8.16 14.59 -2.93
CA ARG A 354 -8.78 13.55 -2.10
C ARG A 354 -8.18 13.48 -0.70
N ILE A 355 -6.87 13.70 -0.56
CA ILE A 355 -6.22 13.82 0.74
C ILE A 355 -6.81 15.00 1.50
N ALA A 356 -6.86 16.17 0.86
CA ALA A 356 -7.48 17.35 1.45
C ALA A 356 -8.94 17.11 1.81
N ALA A 357 -9.74 16.56 0.89
CA ALA A 357 -11.17 16.32 1.11
C ALA A 357 -11.44 15.42 2.34
N ARG A 358 -10.71 14.32 2.51
CA ARG A 358 -10.93 13.41 3.65
C ARG A 358 -10.47 13.99 4.99
N ILE A 359 -9.36 14.74 4.99
CA ILE A 359 -8.84 15.41 6.19
C ILE A 359 -9.78 16.56 6.62
N GLU A 360 -10.14 17.41 5.66
CA GLU A 360 -11.01 18.56 5.89
C GLU A 360 -12.44 18.14 6.25
N PHE A 361 -12.93 17.02 5.70
CA PHE A 361 -14.20 16.45 6.10
C PHE A 361 -14.24 16.20 7.61
N VAL A 362 -13.25 15.47 8.15
CA VAL A 362 -13.18 15.16 9.58
C VAL A 362 -13.08 16.46 10.40
N ARG A 363 -12.13 17.35 10.04
CA ARG A 363 -11.99 18.65 10.71
C ARG A 363 -13.31 19.43 10.75
N ASN A 364 -13.99 19.54 9.61
CA ASN A 364 -15.20 20.34 9.49
C ASN A 364 -16.39 19.71 10.22
N GLN A 365 -16.51 18.37 10.23
CA GLN A 365 -17.56 17.69 11.00
C GLN A 365 -17.38 17.91 12.50
N LEU A 366 -16.15 17.85 13.01
CA LEU A 366 -15.84 18.10 14.41
C LEU A 366 -16.16 19.55 14.81
N LEU A 367 -15.80 20.54 13.96
CA LEU A 367 -16.06 21.96 14.23
C LEU A 367 -17.54 22.36 14.04
N LYS A 368 -18.34 21.58 13.30
CA LYS A 368 -19.80 21.79 13.17
C LYS A 368 -20.61 21.16 14.30
N SER A 369 -20.01 20.26 15.05
CA SER A 369 -20.69 19.53 16.14
C SER A 369 -20.82 20.32 17.44
N LEU A 370 -20.61 21.63 17.38
CA LEU A 370 -20.77 22.60 18.46
C LEU A 370 -22.23 22.98 18.69
#